data_c4c4ba303a5c98173292473d1e2468d1
#
_entry.id   c4c4ba303a5c98173292473d1e2468d1
#
_cell.length_a   1.000
_cell.length_b   1.000
_cell.length_c   1.000
_cell.angle_alpha   90.00
_cell.angle_beta   90.00
_cell.angle_gamma   90.00
#
_symmetry.space_group_name_H-M   'P 1'
#
loop_
_entity.id
_entity.type
_entity.pdbx_description
1 polymer ?
#
loop_
_entity_poly.entity_id
_entity_poly.type
_entity_poly.pdbx_seq_one_letter_code
_entity_poly.pdbx_strand_id
1 'polypeptide(L)' 'TIVSMRGEWGEGNPWQIPAGRGAPKALEAMGVALYRADTAEDVGSTVEAAARIAFDTNNQTAVLLSQRLIGAKSF' A
#
# COMPACT_ATOMS: atom_id res chain seq x y z
N THR A 1 -1.94 -2.40 -9.04
CA THR A 1 -2.40 -1.16 -8.38
C THR A 1 -1.40 -0.74 -7.31
N ILE A 2 -1.06 0.53 -7.29
CA ILE A 2 -0.16 1.11 -6.29
C ILE A 2 -0.99 2.04 -5.41
N VAL A 3 -0.92 1.83 -4.09
CA VAL A 3 -1.70 2.60 -3.12
C VAL A 3 -0.75 3.29 -2.14
N SER A 4 -0.82 4.62 -2.09
CA SER A 4 -0.08 5.38 -1.07
C SER A 4 -0.90 5.40 0.21
N MET A 5 -0.33 4.84 1.27
CA MET A 5 -1.04 4.74 2.55
C MET A 5 -1.08 6.07 3.29
N ARG A 6 -2.16 6.28 4.01
CA ARG A 6 -2.36 7.41 4.92
C ARG A 6 -2.87 6.86 6.26
N GLY A 7 -2.87 7.69 7.27
CA GLY A 7 -3.36 7.29 8.58
C GLY A 7 -2.43 6.35 9.34
N GLU A 8 -1.16 6.37 8.99
CA GLU A 8 -0.13 5.57 9.60
C GLU A 8 0.86 6.46 10.37
N TRP A 9 2.03 5.93 10.68
CA TRP A 9 3.07 6.69 11.35
C TRP A 9 3.40 7.97 10.56
N GLY A 10 3.40 9.10 11.25
CA GLY A 10 3.70 10.38 10.63
C GLY A 10 2.49 11.09 10.03
N GLU A 11 1.27 10.59 10.25
CA GLU A 11 0.07 11.23 9.74
C GLU A 11 -0.24 12.52 10.50
N GLY A 12 -0.29 13.65 9.76
CA GLY A 12 -0.64 14.95 10.34
C GLY A 12 -2.14 15.23 10.34
N ASN A 13 -2.92 14.45 9.63
CA ASN A 13 -4.38 14.62 9.51
C ASN A 13 -5.11 13.42 10.10
N PRO A 14 -5.72 13.54 11.29
CA PRO A 14 -6.36 12.41 11.94
C PRO A 14 -7.53 11.82 11.15
N TRP A 15 -8.10 12.58 10.23
CA TRP A 15 -9.20 12.07 9.39
C TRP A 15 -8.75 10.96 8.45
N GLN A 16 -7.45 10.82 8.20
CA GLN A 16 -6.92 9.76 7.34
C GLN A 16 -6.71 8.43 8.07
N ILE A 17 -6.81 8.42 9.41
CA ILE A 17 -6.57 7.19 10.17
C ILE A 17 -7.55 6.07 9.81
N PRO A 18 -8.87 6.32 9.72
CA PRO A 18 -9.80 5.26 9.30
C PRO A 18 -9.49 4.73 7.89
N ALA A 19 -9.10 5.60 6.96
CA ALA A 19 -8.74 5.17 5.61
C ALA A 19 -7.52 4.25 5.62
N GLY A 20 -6.50 4.58 6.42
CA GLY A 20 -5.30 3.75 6.55
C GLY A 20 -5.59 2.38 7.14
N ARG A 21 -6.58 2.28 8.03
CA ARG A 21 -7.00 1.01 8.61
C ARG A 21 -7.91 0.22 7.69
N GLY A 22 -8.77 0.90 6.95
CA GLY A 22 -9.82 0.26 6.15
C GLY A 22 -9.38 -0.17 4.75
N ALA A 23 -8.49 0.58 4.10
CA ALA A 23 -8.12 0.31 2.72
C ALA A 23 -7.54 -1.09 2.49
N PRO A 24 -6.55 -1.57 3.27
CA PRO A 24 -6.04 -2.92 3.07
C PRO A 24 -7.12 -3.99 3.26
N LYS A 25 -7.97 -3.84 4.27
CA LYS A 25 -9.04 -4.80 4.54
C LYS A 25 -10.07 -4.83 3.44
N ALA A 26 -10.40 -3.67 2.88
CA ALA A 26 -11.35 -3.59 1.76
C ALA A 26 -10.77 -4.28 0.52
N LEU A 27 -9.50 -4.06 0.21
CA LEU A 27 -8.83 -4.70 -0.92
C LEU A 27 -8.76 -6.22 -0.75
N GLU A 28 -8.42 -6.71 0.44
CA GLU A 28 -8.43 -8.15 0.72
C GLU A 28 -9.81 -8.76 0.54
N ALA A 29 -10.85 -8.09 1.02
CA ALA A 29 -12.23 -8.56 0.89
C ALA A 29 -12.64 -8.69 -0.58
N MET A 30 -12.04 -7.92 -1.48
CA MET A 30 -12.29 -7.98 -2.91
C MET A 30 -11.39 -8.98 -3.63
N GLY A 31 -10.59 -9.74 -2.90
CA GLY A 31 -9.73 -10.75 -3.48
C GLY A 31 -8.42 -10.23 -4.05
N VAL A 32 -8.02 -9.03 -3.68
CA VAL A 32 -6.75 -8.43 -4.13
C VAL A 32 -5.60 -8.92 -3.26
N ALA A 33 -4.55 -9.46 -3.86
CA ALA A 33 -3.34 -9.82 -3.12
C ALA A 33 -2.55 -8.57 -2.78
N LEU A 34 -2.16 -8.43 -1.52
CA LEU A 34 -1.49 -7.22 -1.03
C LEU A 34 0.00 -7.45 -0.81
N TYR A 35 0.79 -6.48 -1.21
CA TYR A 35 2.23 -6.43 -0.98
C TYR A 35 2.55 -5.06 -0.39
N ARG A 36 3.47 -5.02 0.56
CA ARG A 36 3.76 -3.77 1.26
C ARG A 36 5.22 -3.37 1.05
N ALA A 37 5.47 -2.10 0.78
CA ALA A 37 6.80 -1.53 0.72
C ALA A 37 6.92 -0.43 1.77
N ASP A 38 7.85 -0.62 2.72
CA ASP A 38 8.04 0.32 3.83
C ASP A 38 9.29 1.17 3.67
N THR A 39 10.19 0.79 2.76
CA THR A 39 11.42 1.53 2.49
C THR A 39 11.57 1.76 1.00
N ALA A 40 12.29 2.83 0.64
CA ALA A 40 12.54 3.15 -0.77
C ALA A 40 13.27 2.01 -1.48
N GLU A 41 14.13 1.28 -0.77
CA GLU A 41 14.88 0.16 -1.34
C GLU A 41 13.97 -0.99 -1.76
N ASP A 42 12.86 -1.18 -1.05
CA ASP A 42 11.95 -2.29 -1.31
C ASP A 42 10.93 -2.01 -2.41
N VAL A 43 10.73 -0.75 -2.79
CA VAL A 43 9.67 -0.39 -3.74
C VAL A 43 9.82 -1.10 -5.07
N GLY A 44 10.99 -1.04 -5.67
CA GLY A 44 11.22 -1.63 -7.00
C GLY A 44 11.00 -3.14 -7.02
N SER A 45 11.60 -3.86 -6.06
CA SER A 45 11.46 -5.32 -6.00
C SER A 45 10.04 -5.74 -5.65
N THR A 46 9.36 -4.99 -4.79
CA THR A 46 7.98 -5.28 -4.40
C THR A 46 7.02 -5.08 -5.58
N VAL A 47 7.17 -3.99 -6.31
CA VAL A 47 6.35 -3.72 -7.49
C VAL A 47 6.59 -4.77 -8.57
N GLU A 48 7.84 -5.16 -8.80
CA GLU A 48 8.16 -6.21 -9.76
C GLU A 48 7.53 -7.54 -9.38
N ALA A 49 7.64 -7.95 -8.12
CA ALA A 49 7.05 -9.19 -7.65
C ALA A 49 5.53 -9.18 -7.79
N ALA A 50 4.88 -8.08 -7.41
CA ALA A 50 3.43 -7.96 -7.53
C ALA A 50 2.99 -7.99 -9.00
N ALA A 51 3.72 -7.33 -9.89
CA ALA A 51 3.41 -7.32 -11.32
C ALA A 51 3.55 -8.71 -11.92
N ARG A 52 4.57 -9.47 -11.55
CA ARG A 52 4.74 -10.85 -12.03
C ARG A 52 3.56 -11.72 -11.64
N ILE A 53 3.14 -11.63 -10.39
CA ILE A 53 1.99 -12.42 -9.93
C ILE A 53 0.73 -12.01 -10.67
N ALA A 54 0.52 -10.70 -10.87
CA ALA A 54 -0.65 -10.23 -11.60
C ALA A 54 -0.69 -10.74 -13.05
N PHE A 55 0.44 -10.68 -13.75
CA PHE A 55 0.49 -11.09 -15.15
C PHE A 55 0.58 -12.61 -15.32
N ASP A 56 1.38 -13.29 -14.49
CA ASP A 56 1.62 -14.73 -14.67
C ASP A 56 0.47 -15.58 -14.15
N THR A 57 -0.24 -15.13 -13.12
CA THR A 57 -1.33 -15.89 -12.51
C THR A 57 -2.70 -15.29 -12.77
N ASN A 58 -2.77 -14.18 -13.48
CA ASN A 58 -4.02 -13.45 -13.77
C ASN A 58 -4.77 -13.05 -12.50
N ASN A 59 -4.04 -12.76 -11.42
CA ASN A 59 -4.59 -12.27 -10.16
C ASN A 59 -4.46 -10.76 -10.07
N GLN A 60 -5.38 -10.14 -9.34
CA GLN A 60 -5.28 -8.72 -9.02
C GLN A 60 -4.34 -8.55 -7.84
N THR A 61 -3.42 -7.59 -7.94
CA THR A 61 -2.47 -7.28 -6.88
C THR A 61 -2.47 -5.79 -6.58
N ALA A 62 -2.08 -5.43 -5.36
CA ALA A 62 -1.88 -4.05 -4.97
C ALA A 62 -0.60 -3.94 -4.15
N VAL A 63 0.18 -2.90 -4.41
CA VAL A 63 1.36 -2.57 -3.61
C VAL A 63 1.01 -1.39 -2.72
N LEU A 64 1.13 -1.58 -1.42
CA LEU A 64 0.86 -0.54 -0.43
C LEU A 64 2.17 0.15 -0.09
N LEU A 65 2.27 1.43 -0.44
CA LEU A 65 3.43 2.25 -0.06
C LEU A 65 3.15 2.85 1.30
N SER A 66 3.94 2.48 2.31
CA SER A 66 3.70 2.95 3.66
C SER A 66 3.88 4.46 3.76
N GLN A 67 3.16 5.07 4.69
CA GLN A 67 3.30 6.52 4.92
C GLN A 67 4.70 6.86 5.42
N ARG A 68 5.34 5.95 6.14
CA ARG A 68 6.72 6.14 6.58
C ARG A 68 7.66 6.33 5.40
N LEU A 69 7.40 5.66 4.27
CA LEU A 69 8.19 5.78 3.04
C LEU A 69 8.10 7.18 2.46
N ILE A 70 6.90 7.75 2.43
CA ILE A 70 6.67 9.09 1.86
C ILE A 70 6.82 10.21 2.87
N GLY A 71 7.04 9.86 4.14
CA GLY A 71 7.27 10.81 5.21
C GLY A 71 6.01 11.32 5.89
N ALA A 72 6.20 12.09 6.95
CA ALA A 72 5.09 12.67 7.70
C ALA A 72 4.39 13.74 6.86
N LYS A 73 3.06 13.75 6.92
CA LYS A 73 2.24 14.76 6.25
C LYS A 73 1.60 15.67 7.28
N SER A 74 1.65 16.96 7.01
CA SER A 74 1.08 18.00 7.87
C SER A 74 0.05 18.81 7.08
N PHE A 75 -1.04 19.14 7.75
CA PHE A 75 -2.11 19.96 7.16
C PHE A 75 -2.44 21.15 8.03
#